data_ea2b734c66d9b638f9188626ca4e6a86
#
_entry.id   ea2b734c66d9b638f9188626ca4e6a86
#
_cell.length_a   1.000
_cell.length_b   1.000
_cell.length_c   1.000
_cell.angle_alpha   90.00
_cell.angle_beta   90.00
_cell.angle_gamma   90.00
#
_symmetry.space_group_name_H-M   'P 1'
#
loop_
_entity.id
_entity.type
_entity.pdbx_description
1 polymer ?
#
loop_
_entity_poly.entity_id
_entity_poly.type
_entity_poly.pdbx_seq_one_letter_code
_entity_poly.pdbx_strand_id
1 'polypeptide(L)'
;MADAVDGGPATDAIAAWVEAAEALTWAAPWSTAYQPPAQPGPGTWFVGGRLSAAANCLDRHLPAAADRVAIYWEGEPGDRLVLTYGELHAQVVRAAAALARLGIGPRDRVALYLGWLPETVVAMLACARLGAVHAVLPAPLPADALADQLTAIAPKMLITQDGAWRHGTVLPLKARADEAQAAGGDIDVTIVVRRCGVDVACYEGDLWWHDAVSDDATADPPAAFDAGHPLLVAAVASRRARVMAALHGTGGLLTYAATIHRRGLVPAPDDVLWCAADISWLPSQAHGVYGPLANGATTVMFEGMVDVPSHERAWEIVNRYGVGTLLTTHTVVRRLHAWARDPAARLHASLKRVIIAGEPIDVSVRRWLSDLIGADAVLDGWGQFELGGIVTLDPVQPGVPDAGLDIVDDRGDHAATGELVVRNPWPGVIVGFDGADGSEHDFRWGRYPGVYATRDAARRRPDGSIEVLGRIDAVLNVSGHLLSLTAVADLLRDHPFVRDAEVVERLDAASGRGITAVVVAEDGYGGSEALAQELKALVHDTLGGLARPRAVVFIDAFPPDVAVPARRRALRMLCDVLSGDPATITSAQLRTAAHAGDVTGDPSVPMVTDPPHQPL
;
A
#
# COMPACT_ATOMS: atom_id res chain seq x y z
N MET A 1 28.98 -12.58 31.47
CA MET A 1 29.34 -11.15 31.43
C MET A 1 28.81 -10.66 30.10
N ALA A 2 27.65 -10.01 30.10
CA ALA A 2 27.08 -9.38 28.91
C ALA A 2 27.79 -8.04 28.76
N ASP A 3 28.47 -7.87 27.65
CA ASP A 3 29.02 -6.58 27.26
C ASP A 3 27.85 -5.60 27.12
N ALA A 4 27.88 -4.56 27.93
CA ALA A 4 26.97 -3.43 27.83
C ALA A 4 27.26 -2.72 26.50
N VAL A 5 26.38 -2.92 25.52
CA VAL A 5 26.36 -2.13 24.29
C VAL A 5 25.95 -0.70 24.69
N ASP A 6 26.82 0.25 24.40
CA ASP A 6 26.60 1.69 24.61
C ASP A 6 25.19 2.09 24.11
N GLY A 7 24.37 2.71 25.00
CA GLY A 7 22.98 3.06 24.73
C GLY A 7 22.86 4.19 23.71
N GLY A 8 22.83 3.81 22.42
CA GLY A 8 22.52 4.73 21.32
C GLY A 8 21.05 4.59 20.86
N PRO A 9 20.55 5.50 20.00
CA PRO A 9 19.15 5.54 19.52
C PRO A 9 18.63 4.20 18.97
N ALA A 10 19.49 3.40 18.34
CA ALA A 10 19.13 2.07 17.84
C ALA A 10 18.83 1.07 18.98
N THR A 11 19.55 1.15 20.09
CA THR A 11 19.33 0.30 21.28
C THR A 11 17.99 0.60 21.93
N ASP A 12 17.64 1.89 22.05
CA ASP A 12 16.36 2.34 22.61
C ASP A 12 15.19 1.90 21.71
N ALA A 13 15.34 2.00 20.38
CA ALA A 13 14.35 1.52 19.43
C ALA A 13 14.13 0.00 19.54
N ILE A 14 15.20 -0.80 19.65
CA ILE A 14 15.09 -2.25 19.86
C ILE A 14 14.37 -2.55 21.16
N ALA A 15 14.70 -1.85 22.27
CA ALA A 15 14.05 -2.05 23.57
C ALA A 15 12.54 -1.73 23.50
N ALA A 16 12.15 -0.67 22.82
CA ALA A 16 10.75 -0.31 22.63
C ALA A 16 9.97 -1.35 21.82
N TRP A 17 10.59 -1.97 20.83
CA TRP A 17 9.98 -3.06 20.07
C TRP A 17 9.93 -4.38 20.85
N VAL A 18 10.89 -4.65 21.73
CA VAL A 18 10.85 -5.80 22.66
C VAL A 18 9.66 -5.65 23.61
N GLU A 19 9.51 -4.50 24.26
CA GLU A 19 8.33 -4.20 25.10
C GLU A 19 7.02 -4.38 24.34
N ALA A 20 6.98 -3.89 23.09
CA ALA A 20 5.79 -4.02 22.25
C ALA A 20 5.47 -5.49 21.92
N ALA A 21 6.49 -6.32 21.68
CA ALA A 21 6.35 -7.75 21.37
C ALA A 21 5.85 -8.58 22.56
N GLU A 22 6.14 -8.16 23.80
CA GLU A 22 5.64 -8.82 25.02
C GLU A 22 4.11 -8.78 25.14
N ALA A 23 3.45 -7.86 24.43
CA ALA A 23 1.99 -7.82 24.35
C ALA A 23 1.37 -8.94 23.49
N LEU A 24 2.18 -9.67 22.73
CA LEU A 24 1.75 -10.85 21.96
C LEU A 24 1.95 -12.14 22.76
N THR A 25 1.21 -13.18 22.37
CA THR A 25 1.38 -14.52 22.93
C THR A 25 2.42 -15.29 22.13
N TRP A 26 3.52 -15.64 22.78
CA TRP A 26 4.61 -16.44 22.21
C TRP A 26 4.55 -17.86 22.74
N ALA A 27 4.59 -18.84 21.84
CA ALA A 27 4.68 -20.26 22.21
C ALA A 27 6.09 -20.62 22.72
N ALA A 28 7.12 -19.95 22.21
CA ALA A 28 8.47 -19.96 22.74
C ALA A 28 9.05 -18.54 22.66
N PRO A 29 9.67 -18.03 23.73
CA PRO A 29 10.31 -16.73 23.72
C PRO A 29 11.55 -16.75 22.81
N TRP A 30 11.93 -15.57 22.31
CA TRP A 30 13.16 -15.40 21.54
C TRP A 30 14.41 -15.45 22.42
N SER A 31 15.52 -15.88 21.84
CA SER A 31 16.84 -15.84 22.48
C SER A 31 17.59 -14.54 22.21
N THR A 32 17.34 -13.92 21.05
CA THR A 32 17.93 -12.64 20.63
C THR A 32 16.84 -11.77 20.03
N ALA A 33 16.68 -10.56 20.58
CA ALA A 33 15.63 -9.63 20.15
C ALA A 33 15.84 -9.16 18.70
N TYR A 34 17.06 -8.78 18.39
CA TYR A 34 17.46 -8.34 17.06
C TYR A 34 18.88 -8.79 16.74
N GLN A 35 19.07 -9.37 15.56
CA GLN A 35 20.36 -9.74 15.01
C GLN A 35 20.64 -8.89 13.77
N PRO A 36 21.66 -8.02 13.81
CA PRO A 36 22.05 -7.25 12.64
C PRO A 36 22.41 -8.15 11.45
N PRO A 37 22.19 -7.70 10.21
CA PRO A 37 22.56 -8.47 9.04
C PRO A 37 24.08 -8.50 8.87
N ALA A 38 24.63 -9.63 8.38
CA ALA A 38 26.05 -9.77 8.08
C ALA A 38 26.46 -9.08 6.75
N GLN A 39 25.50 -8.82 5.88
CA GLN A 39 25.62 -8.12 4.59
C GLN A 39 24.49 -7.09 4.48
N PRO A 40 24.56 -6.12 3.55
CA PRO A 40 23.48 -5.18 3.34
C PRO A 40 22.13 -5.90 3.17
N GLY A 41 21.18 -5.63 4.06
CA GLY A 41 19.89 -6.29 4.10
C GLY A 41 19.11 -6.01 5.38
N PRO A 42 17.90 -6.53 5.51
CA PRO A 42 17.14 -6.47 6.75
C PRO A 42 17.80 -7.34 7.81
N GLY A 43 17.81 -6.88 9.06
CA GLY A 43 18.18 -7.71 10.19
C GLY A 43 17.09 -8.72 10.57
N THR A 44 17.42 -9.63 11.48
CA THR A 44 16.47 -10.66 11.93
C THR A 44 15.93 -10.32 13.32
N TRP A 45 14.60 -10.22 13.43
CA TRP A 45 13.92 -9.96 14.69
C TRP A 45 13.49 -11.24 15.39
N PHE A 46 13.53 -11.22 16.73
CA PHE A 46 13.00 -12.28 17.62
C PHE A 46 13.54 -13.67 17.30
N VAL A 47 14.87 -13.77 17.14
CA VAL A 47 15.57 -15.02 16.77
C VAL A 47 15.27 -16.14 17.78
N GLY A 48 14.80 -17.29 17.30
CA GLY A 48 14.40 -18.45 18.12
C GLY A 48 13.01 -18.32 18.74
N GLY A 49 12.37 -17.15 18.64
CA GLY A 49 10.98 -16.95 19.07
C GLY A 49 10.01 -17.67 18.15
N ARG A 50 8.93 -18.23 18.74
CA ARG A 50 7.87 -18.94 18.00
C ARG A 50 6.50 -18.44 18.42
N LEU A 51 5.65 -18.14 17.45
CA LEU A 51 4.28 -17.67 17.66
C LEU A 51 3.36 -18.12 16.53
N SER A 52 2.06 -18.00 16.75
CA SER A 52 1.03 -18.13 15.72
C SER A 52 0.33 -16.79 15.51
N ALA A 53 0.30 -16.29 14.28
CA ALA A 53 -0.46 -15.07 13.96
C ALA A 53 -1.97 -15.31 14.14
N ALA A 54 -2.49 -16.45 13.70
CA ALA A 54 -3.90 -16.79 13.88
C ALA A 54 -4.28 -16.86 15.36
N ALA A 55 -3.46 -17.52 16.20
CA ALA A 55 -3.71 -17.58 17.64
C ALA A 55 -3.70 -16.21 18.30
N ASN A 56 -2.81 -15.33 17.89
CA ASN A 56 -2.76 -13.96 18.40
C ASN A 56 -3.93 -13.10 17.95
N CYS A 57 -4.47 -13.34 16.76
CA CYS A 57 -5.63 -12.61 16.23
C CYS A 57 -6.97 -13.14 16.77
N LEU A 58 -7.07 -14.41 17.11
CA LEU A 58 -8.34 -15.06 17.46
C LEU A 58 -8.29 -15.86 18.75
N ASP A 59 -7.55 -16.99 18.78
CA ASP A 59 -7.65 -18.01 19.84
C ASP A 59 -7.39 -17.43 21.24
N ARG A 60 -6.42 -16.52 21.39
CA ARG A 60 -6.07 -15.92 22.69
C ARG A 60 -7.17 -15.03 23.28
N HIS A 61 -8.10 -14.57 22.46
CA HIS A 61 -9.23 -13.75 22.91
C HIS A 61 -10.40 -14.59 23.39
N LEU A 62 -10.39 -15.90 23.10
CA LEU A 62 -11.46 -16.82 23.45
C LEU A 62 -11.20 -17.52 24.78
N PRO A 63 -12.26 -17.83 25.54
CA PRO A 63 -13.67 -17.52 25.27
C PRO A 63 -14.09 -16.11 25.71
N ALA A 64 -13.22 -15.34 26.39
CA ALA A 64 -13.60 -14.08 27.07
C ALA A 64 -14.23 -13.02 26.15
N ALA A 65 -13.81 -12.97 24.90
CA ALA A 65 -14.32 -12.03 23.89
C ALA A 65 -15.09 -12.74 22.76
N ALA A 66 -15.62 -13.93 22.98
CA ALA A 66 -16.31 -14.70 21.92
C ALA A 66 -17.45 -13.91 21.27
N ASP A 67 -18.23 -13.18 22.07
CA ASP A 67 -19.39 -12.41 21.63
C ASP A 67 -19.03 -10.97 21.19
N ARG A 68 -17.76 -10.54 21.34
CA ARG A 68 -17.29 -9.24 20.86
C ARG A 68 -17.28 -9.23 19.34
N VAL A 69 -17.75 -8.14 18.73
CA VAL A 69 -17.67 -7.97 17.29
C VAL A 69 -16.22 -7.81 16.87
N ALA A 70 -15.77 -8.68 15.97
CA ALA A 70 -14.47 -8.60 15.31
C ALA A 70 -14.57 -7.74 14.05
N ILE A 71 -15.59 -8.00 13.22
CA ILE A 71 -15.76 -7.39 11.91
C ILE A 71 -17.20 -6.93 11.70
N TYR A 72 -17.37 -5.67 11.34
CA TYR A 72 -18.53 -5.19 10.62
C TYR A 72 -18.21 -5.20 9.12
N TRP A 73 -18.95 -5.97 8.35
CA TRP A 73 -18.80 -6.01 6.91
C TRP A 73 -20.02 -5.45 6.19
N GLU A 74 -19.78 -4.69 5.13
CA GLU A 74 -20.82 -4.15 4.26
C GLU A 74 -20.40 -4.27 2.80
N GLY A 75 -21.28 -4.84 1.96
CA GLY A 75 -21.12 -4.94 0.51
C GLY A 75 -21.55 -3.66 -0.20
N GLU A 76 -21.02 -3.43 -1.40
CA GLU A 76 -21.41 -2.28 -2.24
C GLU A 76 -22.93 -2.29 -2.54
N PRO A 77 -23.61 -3.42 -2.80
CA PRO A 77 -25.07 -3.47 -2.95
C PRO A 77 -25.86 -3.14 -1.68
N GLY A 78 -25.21 -3.11 -0.50
CA GLY A 78 -25.83 -2.74 0.77
C GLY A 78 -26.16 -3.93 1.67
N ASP A 79 -25.79 -5.14 1.31
CA ASP A 79 -25.82 -6.31 2.19
C ASP A 79 -24.78 -6.16 3.32
N ARG A 80 -25.06 -6.76 4.48
CA ARG A 80 -24.27 -6.54 5.70
C ARG A 80 -24.11 -7.83 6.48
N LEU A 81 -22.97 -7.93 7.14
CA LEU A 81 -22.67 -9.02 8.04
C LEU A 81 -21.95 -8.50 9.28
N VAL A 82 -22.27 -9.06 10.42
CA VAL A 82 -21.52 -8.85 11.66
C VAL A 82 -20.91 -10.18 12.05
N LEU A 83 -19.60 -10.19 12.28
CA LEU A 83 -18.88 -11.37 12.75
C LEU A 83 -18.30 -11.07 14.13
N THR A 84 -18.65 -11.90 15.09
CA THR A 84 -18.00 -11.94 16.40
C THR A 84 -16.66 -12.66 16.32
N TYR A 85 -15.81 -12.52 17.35
CA TYR A 85 -14.56 -13.28 17.43
C TYR A 85 -14.80 -14.79 17.43
N GLY A 86 -15.86 -15.27 18.08
CA GLY A 86 -16.23 -16.69 18.10
C GLY A 86 -16.66 -17.20 16.72
N GLU A 87 -17.48 -16.44 16.00
CA GLU A 87 -17.93 -16.80 14.65
C GLU A 87 -16.79 -16.75 13.63
N LEU A 88 -15.95 -15.70 13.68
CA LEU A 88 -14.78 -15.60 12.82
C LEU A 88 -13.79 -16.76 13.08
N HIS A 89 -13.51 -17.07 14.35
CA HIS A 89 -12.69 -18.21 14.73
C HIS A 89 -13.22 -19.52 14.15
N ALA A 90 -14.53 -19.79 14.29
CA ALA A 90 -15.14 -21.00 13.77
C ALA A 90 -15.01 -21.11 12.24
N GLN A 91 -15.20 -19.99 11.51
CA GLN A 91 -15.00 -19.95 10.06
C GLN A 91 -13.54 -20.20 9.67
N VAL A 92 -12.58 -19.60 10.38
CA VAL A 92 -11.14 -19.81 10.13
C VAL A 92 -10.72 -21.25 10.39
N VAL A 93 -11.24 -21.89 11.45
CA VAL A 93 -10.96 -23.31 11.74
C VAL A 93 -11.45 -24.20 10.60
N ARG A 94 -12.68 -23.99 10.11
CA ARG A 94 -13.23 -24.76 9.00
C ARG A 94 -12.45 -24.55 7.69
N ALA A 95 -12.11 -23.30 7.38
CA ALA A 95 -11.30 -22.97 6.20
C ALA A 95 -9.90 -23.58 6.29
N ALA A 96 -9.24 -23.52 7.44
CA ALA A 96 -7.94 -24.17 7.64
C ALA A 96 -8.00 -25.68 7.43
N ALA A 97 -9.04 -26.34 7.95
CA ALA A 97 -9.25 -27.76 7.72
C ALA A 97 -9.47 -28.10 6.22
N ALA A 98 -10.21 -27.25 5.50
CA ALA A 98 -10.43 -27.40 4.06
C ALA A 98 -9.12 -27.24 3.29
N LEU A 99 -8.35 -26.20 3.54
CA LEU A 99 -7.06 -25.96 2.89
C LEU A 99 -6.07 -27.10 3.16
N ALA A 100 -6.01 -27.60 4.40
CA ALA A 100 -5.16 -28.73 4.76
C ALA A 100 -5.55 -30.03 4.00
N ARG A 101 -6.87 -30.31 3.87
CA ARG A 101 -7.36 -31.46 3.08
C ARG A 101 -6.99 -31.34 1.60
N LEU A 102 -6.92 -30.13 1.07
CA LEU A 102 -6.50 -29.82 -0.30
C LEU A 102 -4.97 -29.75 -0.44
N GLY A 103 -4.23 -30.15 0.59
CA GLY A 103 -2.78 -30.30 0.55
C GLY A 103 -2.00 -29.01 0.81
N ILE A 104 -2.62 -27.97 1.38
CA ILE A 104 -1.92 -26.74 1.80
C ILE A 104 -1.30 -26.94 3.17
N GLY A 105 0.00 -26.65 3.30
CA GLY A 105 0.78 -26.77 4.51
C GLY A 105 1.77 -25.60 4.67
N PRO A 106 2.69 -25.74 5.65
CA PRO A 106 3.66 -24.69 5.95
C PRO A 106 4.48 -24.29 4.72
N ARG A 107 4.61 -22.98 4.48
CA ARG A 107 5.31 -22.35 3.35
C ARG A 107 4.66 -22.52 1.98
N ASP A 108 3.60 -23.31 1.82
CA ASP A 108 2.81 -23.29 0.58
C ASP A 108 2.21 -21.89 0.39
N ARG A 109 2.18 -21.41 -0.84
CA ARG A 109 1.63 -20.09 -1.18
C ARG A 109 0.20 -20.23 -1.67
N VAL A 110 -0.66 -19.35 -1.15
CA VAL A 110 -2.07 -19.24 -1.56
C VAL A 110 -2.32 -17.83 -2.05
N ALA A 111 -2.66 -17.69 -3.33
CA ALA A 111 -3.06 -16.41 -3.89
C ALA A 111 -4.54 -16.14 -3.60
N LEU A 112 -4.85 -14.92 -3.16
CA LEU A 112 -6.19 -14.45 -2.84
C LEU A 112 -6.54 -13.31 -3.81
N TYR A 113 -7.19 -13.65 -4.92
CA TYR A 113 -7.71 -12.68 -5.90
C TYR A 113 -9.16 -12.33 -5.56
N LEU A 114 -9.30 -11.59 -4.47
CA LEU A 114 -10.55 -11.28 -3.78
C LEU A 114 -10.59 -9.80 -3.37
N GLY A 115 -11.81 -9.24 -3.26
CA GLY A 115 -12.03 -7.94 -2.63
C GLY A 115 -12.09 -8.02 -1.10
N TRP A 116 -12.59 -6.95 -0.46
CA TRP A 116 -12.92 -6.93 0.95
C TRP A 116 -14.13 -7.82 1.24
N LEU A 117 -13.91 -9.14 1.34
CA LEU A 117 -14.93 -10.11 1.75
C LEU A 117 -14.57 -10.71 3.12
N PRO A 118 -15.55 -11.18 3.89
CA PRO A 118 -15.27 -11.99 5.08
C PRO A 118 -14.38 -13.19 4.76
N GLU A 119 -14.62 -13.85 3.64
CA GLU A 119 -13.84 -15.00 3.17
C GLU A 119 -12.37 -14.64 2.89
N THR A 120 -12.07 -13.40 2.52
CA THR A 120 -10.68 -12.95 2.34
C THR A 120 -9.93 -12.99 3.66
N VAL A 121 -10.50 -12.43 4.72
CA VAL A 121 -9.89 -12.45 6.06
C VAL A 121 -9.85 -13.86 6.64
N VAL A 122 -10.91 -14.64 6.41
CA VAL A 122 -10.95 -16.04 6.82
C VAL A 122 -9.82 -16.83 6.15
N ALA A 123 -9.59 -16.65 4.84
CA ALA A 123 -8.51 -17.31 4.10
C ALA A 123 -7.12 -16.85 4.57
N MET A 124 -6.90 -15.55 4.80
CA MET A 124 -5.65 -15.02 5.36
C MET A 124 -5.30 -15.69 6.70
N LEU A 125 -6.27 -15.73 7.62
CA LEU A 125 -6.08 -16.32 8.94
C LEU A 125 -5.99 -17.86 8.92
N ALA A 126 -6.69 -18.53 7.99
CA ALA A 126 -6.55 -19.97 7.76
C ALA A 126 -5.15 -20.33 7.26
N CYS A 127 -4.61 -19.57 6.30
CA CYS A 127 -3.21 -19.71 5.88
C CYS A 127 -2.25 -19.49 7.06
N ALA A 128 -2.44 -18.44 7.84
CA ALA A 128 -1.62 -18.16 9.03
C ALA A 128 -1.69 -19.30 10.09
N ARG A 129 -2.85 -19.95 10.23
CA ARG A 129 -3.04 -21.09 11.13
C ARG A 129 -2.24 -22.31 10.70
N LEU A 130 -2.12 -22.55 9.39
CA LEU A 130 -1.39 -23.65 8.78
C LEU A 130 0.10 -23.34 8.56
N GLY A 131 0.54 -22.09 8.71
CA GLY A 131 1.86 -21.63 8.31
C GLY A 131 2.03 -21.52 6.78
N ALA A 132 0.93 -21.53 6.03
CA ALA A 132 0.92 -21.18 4.63
C ALA A 132 1.08 -19.67 4.46
N VAL A 133 1.56 -19.26 3.31
CA VAL A 133 1.89 -17.87 2.98
C VAL A 133 0.83 -17.31 2.03
N HIS A 134 0.01 -16.38 2.49
CA HIS A 134 -0.99 -15.78 1.63
C HIS A 134 -0.43 -14.62 0.79
N ALA A 135 -1.01 -14.41 -0.40
CA ALA A 135 -0.75 -13.28 -1.27
C ALA A 135 -2.08 -12.65 -1.69
N VAL A 136 -2.41 -11.47 -1.19
CA VAL A 136 -3.63 -10.77 -1.60
C VAL A 136 -3.35 -9.95 -2.85
N LEU A 137 -4.11 -10.22 -3.92
CA LEU A 137 -3.96 -9.61 -5.24
C LEU A 137 -5.04 -8.57 -5.49
N PRO A 138 -4.72 -7.44 -6.15
CA PRO A 138 -5.70 -6.39 -6.43
C PRO A 138 -6.84 -6.89 -7.32
N ALA A 139 -8.09 -6.81 -6.84
CA ALA A 139 -9.27 -7.21 -7.60
C ALA A 139 -9.44 -6.52 -8.98
N PRO A 140 -9.00 -5.25 -9.20
CA PRO A 140 -9.10 -4.61 -10.51
C PRO A 140 -8.09 -5.11 -11.57
N LEU A 141 -7.11 -5.94 -11.20
CA LEU A 141 -6.10 -6.39 -12.17
C LEU A 141 -6.74 -7.03 -13.43
N PRO A 142 -6.28 -6.66 -14.62
CA PRO A 142 -6.57 -7.41 -15.84
C PRO A 142 -5.80 -8.74 -15.86
N ALA A 143 -6.20 -9.65 -16.74
CA ALA A 143 -5.69 -11.03 -16.76
C ALA A 143 -4.17 -11.13 -16.98
N ASP A 144 -3.60 -10.32 -17.87
CA ASP A 144 -2.17 -10.27 -18.16
C ASP A 144 -1.35 -9.83 -16.94
N ALA A 145 -1.73 -8.74 -16.28
CA ALA A 145 -1.07 -8.28 -15.06
C ALA A 145 -1.26 -9.25 -13.88
N LEU A 146 -2.39 -9.96 -13.83
CA LEU A 146 -2.62 -11.03 -12.87
C LEU A 146 -1.67 -12.21 -13.14
N ALA A 147 -1.48 -12.61 -14.40
CA ALA A 147 -0.56 -13.67 -14.79
C ALA A 147 0.89 -13.37 -14.37
N ASP A 148 1.34 -12.13 -14.57
CA ASP A 148 2.68 -11.68 -14.12
C ASP A 148 2.85 -11.82 -12.61
N GLN A 149 1.83 -11.43 -11.83
CA GLN A 149 1.87 -11.55 -10.38
C GLN A 149 1.81 -13.01 -9.92
N LEU A 150 0.95 -13.83 -10.52
CA LEU A 150 0.88 -15.26 -10.24
C LEU A 150 2.21 -15.96 -10.56
N THR A 151 2.86 -15.60 -11.65
CA THR A 151 4.19 -16.12 -12.02
C THR A 151 5.25 -15.75 -10.97
N ALA A 152 5.26 -14.50 -10.49
CA ALA A 152 6.22 -14.05 -9.50
C ALA A 152 5.99 -14.65 -8.12
N ILE A 153 4.72 -14.85 -7.74
CA ILE A 153 4.33 -15.43 -6.45
C ILE A 153 4.46 -16.96 -6.47
N ALA A 154 4.20 -17.60 -7.60
CA ALA A 154 4.16 -19.05 -7.79
C ALA A 154 3.27 -19.75 -6.71
N PRO A 155 1.98 -19.44 -6.64
CA PRO A 155 1.07 -20.02 -5.67
C PRO A 155 0.69 -21.45 -6.05
N LYS A 156 0.52 -22.31 -5.05
CA LYS A 156 0.01 -23.66 -5.20
C LYS A 156 -1.52 -23.70 -5.36
N MET A 157 -2.19 -22.68 -4.80
CA MET A 157 -3.65 -22.56 -4.83
C MET A 157 -4.06 -21.12 -5.09
N LEU A 158 -5.15 -20.94 -5.81
CA LEU A 158 -5.81 -19.66 -6.01
C LEU A 158 -7.19 -19.67 -5.33
N ILE A 159 -7.50 -18.62 -4.58
CA ILE A 159 -8.86 -18.37 -4.10
C ILE A 159 -9.33 -17.07 -4.78
N THR A 160 -10.45 -17.17 -5.49
CA THR A 160 -11.05 -16.04 -6.21
C THR A 160 -12.56 -15.96 -5.94
N GLN A 161 -13.26 -15.06 -6.58
CA GLN A 161 -14.72 -14.92 -6.51
C GLN A 161 -15.32 -14.87 -7.92
N ASP A 162 -16.60 -15.23 -8.02
CA ASP A 162 -17.31 -15.23 -9.32
C ASP A 162 -17.25 -13.85 -9.98
N GLY A 163 -17.48 -12.79 -9.22
CA GLY A 163 -17.35 -11.40 -9.62
C GLY A 163 -17.21 -10.49 -8.43
N ALA A 164 -16.66 -9.28 -8.62
CA ALA A 164 -16.51 -8.25 -7.59
C ALA A 164 -17.34 -7.01 -7.95
N TRP A 165 -18.08 -6.50 -6.98
CA TRP A 165 -18.76 -5.21 -7.12
C TRP A 165 -17.77 -4.06 -7.11
N ARG A 166 -17.91 -3.16 -8.11
CA ARG A 166 -17.10 -1.96 -8.20
C ARG A 166 -17.80 -0.87 -9.01
N HIS A 167 -18.03 0.30 -8.42
CA HIS A 167 -18.76 1.42 -9.03
C HIS A 167 -20.14 1.02 -9.59
N GLY A 168 -20.90 0.18 -8.88
CA GLY A 168 -22.21 -0.30 -9.30
C GLY A 168 -22.17 -1.34 -10.45
N THR A 169 -20.99 -1.82 -10.84
CA THR A 169 -20.80 -2.84 -11.87
C THR A 169 -20.11 -4.07 -11.30
N VAL A 170 -20.13 -5.16 -12.03
CA VAL A 170 -19.46 -6.40 -11.63
C VAL A 170 -18.22 -6.63 -12.49
N LEU A 171 -17.06 -6.73 -11.85
CA LEU A 171 -15.83 -7.18 -12.50
C LEU A 171 -15.80 -8.71 -12.54
N PRO A 172 -15.52 -9.35 -13.69
CA PRO A 172 -15.54 -10.82 -13.83
C PRO A 172 -14.23 -11.44 -13.34
N LEU A 173 -14.06 -11.60 -12.02
CA LEU A 173 -12.77 -12.02 -11.46
C LEU A 173 -12.40 -13.46 -11.85
N LYS A 174 -13.35 -14.41 -11.78
CA LYS A 174 -13.08 -15.81 -12.15
C LYS A 174 -12.66 -15.92 -13.61
N ALA A 175 -13.32 -15.21 -14.54
CA ALA A 175 -12.93 -15.23 -15.94
C ALA A 175 -11.51 -14.68 -16.16
N ARG A 176 -11.14 -13.59 -15.48
CA ARG A 176 -9.76 -13.06 -15.53
C ARG A 176 -8.75 -14.03 -14.93
N ALA A 177 -9.12 -14.71 -13.85
CA ALA A 177 -8.28 -15.74 -13.23
C ALA A 177 -8.03 -16.90 -14.19
N ASP A 178 -9.06 -17.35 -14.93
CA ASP A 178 -8.95 -18.41 -15.93
C ASP A 178 -8.02 -18.01 -17.10
N GLU A 179 -8.19 -16.78 -17.60
CA GLU A 179 -7.31 -16.23 -18.64
C GLU A 179 -5.86 -16.13 -18.16
N ALA A 180 -5.64 -15.68 -16.94
CA ALA A 180 -4.30 -15.57 -16.37
C ALA A 180 -3.64 -16.93 -16.17
N GLN A 181 -4.37 -17.94 -15.70
CA GLN A 181 -3.87 -19.30 -15.55
C GLN A 181 -3.56 -19.95 -16.90
N ALA A 182 -4.38 -19.71 -17.93
CA ALA A 182 -4.13 -20.20 -19.28
C ALA A 182 -2.87 -19.60 -19.92
N ALA A 183 -2.46 -18.41 -19.50
CA ALA A 183 -1.24 -17.76 -19.98
C ALA A 183 0.06 -18.33 -19.37
N GLY A 184 -0.02 -19.07 -18.24
CA GLY A 184 1.14 -19.69 -17.60
C GLY A 184 1.04 -19.71 -16.08
N GLY A 185 0.28 -20.61 -15.52
CA GLY A 185 0.24 -20.83 -14.07
C GLY A 185 0.04 -22.32 -13.79
N ASP A 186 0.92 -22.88 -12.97
CA ASP A 186 0.78 -24.27 -12.50
C ASP A 186 0.05 -24.24 -11.14
N ILE A 187 -1.27 -23.99 -11.19
CA ILE A 187 -2.13 -23.90 -10.00
C ILE A 187 -3.04 -25.13 -9.98
N ASP A 188 -2.84 -25.99 -8.99
CA ASP A 188 -3.55 -27.29 -8.89
C ASP A 188 -5.04 -27.12 -8.58
N VAL A 189 -5.40 -26.14 -7.75
CA VAL A 189 -6.75 -25.95 -7.22
C VAL A 189 -7.13 -24.47 -7.21
N THR A 190 -8.31 -24.18 -7.75
CA THR A 190 -8.94 -22.85 -7.63
C THR A 190 -10.22 -22.95 -6.81
N ILE A 191 -10.30 -22.19 -5.72
CA ILE A 191 -11.52 -22.07 -4.91
C ILE A 191 -12.25 -20.78 -5.30
N VAL A 192 -13.56 -20.88 -5.55
CA VAL A 192 -14.40 -19.77 -6.02
C VAL A 192 -15.44 -19.39 -4.97
N VAL A 193 -15.40 -18.15 -4.50
CA VAL A 193 -16.43 -17.58 -3.62
C VAL A 193 -17.59 -17.09 -4.48
N ARG A 194 -18.81 -17.53 -4.17
CA ARG A 194 -20.03 -17.05 -4.83
C ARG A 194 -20.44 -15.71 -4.20
N ARG A 195 -20.16 -14.63 -4.88
CA ARG A 195 -20.42 -13.26 -4.40
C ARG A 195 -21.51 -12.53 -5.18
N CYS A 196 -21.39 -12.48 -6.50
CA CYS A 196 -22.27 -11.70 -7.37
C CYS A 196 -23.35 -12.56 -8.04
N GLY A 197 -23.23 -13.89 -7.96
CA GLY A 197 -24.14 -14.81 -8.64
C GLY A 197 -23.94 -14.84 -10.17
N VAL A 198 -22.74 -14.49 -10.63
CA VAL A 198 -22.38 -14.57 -12.05
C VAL A 198 -22.13 -16.02 -12.43
N ASP A 199 -22.63 -16.42 -13.60
CA ASP A 199 -22.29 -17.72 -14.18
C ASP A 199 -20.82 -17.72 -14.57
N VAL A 200 -20.09 -18.71 -14.07
CA VAL A 200 -18.66 -18.88 -14.34
C VAL A 200 -18.38 -20.25 -14.92
N ALA A 201 -17.40 -20.35 -15.81
CA ALA A 201 -16.88 -21.63 -16.26
C ALA A 201 -16.24 -22.38 -15.08
N CYS A 202 -16.45 -23.68 -15.02
CA CYS A 202 -15.81 -24.57 -14.05
C CYS A 202 -14.89 -25.53 -14.79
N TYR A 203 -13.62 -25.54 -14.40
CA TYR A 203 -12.59 -26.42 -14.96
C TYR A 203 -12.20 -27.52 -13.96
N GLU A 204 -11.41 -28.47 -14.37
CA GLU A 204 -10.84 -29.47 -13.48
C GLU A 204 -9.98 -28.77 -12.41
N GLY A 205 -10.21 -29.07 -11.12
CA GLY A 205 -9.55 -28.40 -10.01
C GLY A 205 -10.31 -27.21 -9.42
N ASP A 206 -11.40 -26.74 -10.06
CA ASP A 206 -12.27 -25.70 -9.51
C ASP A 206 -13.23 -26.26 -8.46
N LEU A 207 -13.31 -25.55 -7.34
CA LEU A 207 -14.22 -25.87 -6.23
C LEU A 207 -14.96 -24.61 -5.79
N TRP A 208 -16.24 -24.74 -5.47
CA TRP A 208 -16.92 -23.66 -4.77
C TRP A 208 -16.46 -23.58 -3.30
N TRP A 209 -16.33 -22.37 -2.77
CA TRP A 209 -15.94 -22.15 -1.37
C TRP A 209 -16.86 -22.89 -0.38
N HIS A 210 -18.17 -22.81 -0.58
CA HIS A 210 -19.16 -23.45 0.29
C HIS A 210 -19.15 -24.98 0.21
N ASP A 211 -18.65 -25.58 -0.87
CA ASP A 211 -18.48 -27.03 -1.00
C ASP A 211 -17.13 -27.48 -0.36
N ALA A 212 -16.09 -26.65 -0.53
CA ALA A 212 -14.78 -26.94 0.02
C ALA A 212 -14.74 -26.78 1.55
N VAL A 213 -15.43 -25.77 2.10
CA VAL A 213 -15.44 -25.41 3.54
C VAL A 213 -16.70 -25.99 4.18
N SER A 214 -16.64 -27.24 4.66
CA SER A 214 -17.77 -27.91 5.30
C SER A 214 -17.98 -27.50 6.76
N ASP A 215 -19.23 -27.50 7.23
CA ASP A 215 -19.59 -27.09 8.59
C ASP A 215 -19.06 -28.02 9.69
N ASP A 216 -18.86 -29.28 9.40
CA ASP A 216 -18.40 -30.29 10.37
C ASP A 216 -16.87 -30.42 10.46
N ALA A 217 -16.12 -29.58 9.74
CA ALA A 217 -14.67 -29.66 9.71
C ALA A 217 -14.04 -29.11 10.99
N THR A 218 -13.14 -29.88 11.56
CA THR A 218 -12.27 -29.47 12.68
C THR A 218 -10.82 -29.38 12.18
N ALA A 219 -10.09 -28.38 12.62
CA ALA A 219 -8.66 -28.28 12.39
C ALA A 219 -7.89 -28.46 13.69
N ASP A 220 -6.63 -28.85 13.55
CA ASP A 220 -5.70 -28.88 14.66
C ASP A 220 -5.56 -27.49 15.30
N PRO A 221 -5.14 -27.42 16.57
CA PRO A 221 -4.76 -26.16 17.21
C PRO A 221 -3.77 -25.38 16.33
N PRO A 222 -3.78 -24.03 16.40
CA PRO A 222 -2.89 -23.21 15.56
C PRO A 222 -1.44 -23.53 15.84
N ALA A 223 -0.70 -23.93 14.82
CA ALA A 223 0.72 -24.21 14.95
C ALA A 223 1.51 -22.90 15.18
N ALA A 224 2.52 -22.97 16.03
CA ALA A 224 3.47 -21.88 16.21
C ALA A 224 4.66 -22.06 15.27
N PHE A 225 5.04 -20.99 14.58
CA PHE A 225 6.15 -20.95 13.65
C PHE A 225 7.23 -20.00 14.14
N ASP A 226 8.45 -20.13 13.61
CA ASP A 226 9.54 -19.22 13.92
C ASP A 226 9.14 -17.77 13.58
N ALA A 227 9.63 -16.80 14.33
CA ALA A 227 9.30 -15.38 14.11
C ALA A 227 9.59 -14.89 12.68
N GLY A 228 10.66 -15.40 12.06
CA GLY A 228 11.01 -15.13 10.66
C GLY A 228 10.24 -15.94 9.61
N HIS A 229 9.36 -16.88 10.03
CA HIS A 229 8.54 -17.65 9.10
C HIS A 229 7.64 -16.71 8.28
N PRO A 230 7.62 -16.80 6.94
CA PRO A 230 6.80 -15.93 6.12
C PRO A 230 5.31 -16.04 6.47
N LEU A 231 4.66 -14.91 6.71
CA LEU A 231 3.22 -14.81 6.92
C LEU A 231 2.50 -14.48 5.61
N LEU A 232 3.06 -13.52 4.90
CA LEU A 232 2.52 -13.09 3.63
C LEU A 232 3.62 -12.81 2.61
N VAL A 233 3.25 -12.86 1.36
CA VAL A 233 4.05 -12.47 0.21
C VAL A 233 3.30 -11.43 -0.61
N ALA A 234 4.01 -10.43 -1.07
CA ALA A 234 3.44 -9.39 -1.88
C ALA A 234 4.21 -9.21 -3.18
N ALA A 235 3.46 -8.99 -4.24
CA ALA A 235 4.00 -8.64 -5.54
C ALA A 235 4.43 -7.17 -5.55
N VAL A 236 5.71 -6.90 -5.73
CA VAL A 236 6.28 -5.55 -5.80
C VAL A 236 7.05 -5.36 -7.09
N ALA A 237 7.08 -4.13 -7.59
CA ALA A 237 7.88 -3.82 -8.77
C ALA A 237 9.37 -3.69 -8.40
N SER A 238 10.22 -4.41 -9.12
CA SER A 238 11.66 -4.26 -9.03
C SER A 238 12.16 -2.99 -9.75
N ARG A 239 13.45 -2.65 -9.54
CA ARG A 239 14.13 -1.61 -10.33
C ARG A 239 14.00 -1.80 -11.84
N ARG A 240 13.95 -3.04 -12.30
CA ARG A 240 13.88 -3.41 -13.72
C ARG A 240 12.45 -3.57 -14.22
N ALA A 241 11.46 -3.03 -13.50
CA ALA A 241 10.03 -3.16 -13.78
C ALA A 241 9.51 -4.62 -13.83
N ARG A 242 10.26 -5.60 -13.30
CA ARG A 242 9.78 -6.96 -13.11
C ARG A 242 8.99 -7.06 -11.81
N VAL A 243 7.97 -7.88 -11.79
CA VAL A 243 7.26 -8.23 -10.57
C VAL A 243 8.14 -9.18 -9.75
N MET A 244 8.29 -8.91 -8.46
CA MET A 244 9.02 -9.74 -7.50
C MET A 244 8.15 -10.04 -6.30
N ALA A 245 8.49 -11.11 -5.59
CA ALA A 245 7.82 -11.50 -4.37
C ALA A 245 8.60 -10.99 -3.14
N ALA A 246 8.02 -10.04 -2.40
CA ALA A 246 8.54 -9.56 -1.11
C ALA A 246 7.86 -10.32 0.03
N LEU A 247 8.66 -10.87 0.95
CA LEU A 247 8.21 -11.72 2.04
C LEU A 247 8.23 -10.97 3.36
N HIS A 248 7.14 -11.03 4.13
CA HIS A 248 7.07 -10.51 5.49
C HIS A 248 7.00 -11.63 6.51
N GLY A 249 7.84 -11.55 7.55
CA GLY A 249 7.92 -12.54 8.63
C GLY A 249 6.82 -12.33 9.67
N THR A 250 6.34 -13.44 10.23
CA THR A 250 5.20 -13.49 11.16
C THR A 250 5.43 -12.65 12.42
N GLY A 251 6.55 -12.83 13.10
CA GLY A 251 6.80 -12.17 14.40
C GLY A 251 6.99 -10.68 14.27
N GLY A 252 7.81 -10.26 13.30
CA GLY A 252 8.09 -8.84 13.05
C GLY A 252 6.85 -8.08 12.59
N LEU A 253 6.18 -8.58 11.55
CA LEU A 253 4.99 -7.92 10.99
C LEU A 253 3.85 -7.84 12.02
N LEU A 254 3.58 -8.91 12.77
CA LEU A 254 2.50 -8.91 13.75
C LEU A 254 2.78 -7.95 14.92
N THR A 255 4.02 -7.93 15.44
CA THR A 255 4.44 -6.99 16.48
C THR A 255 4.26 -5.55 16.01
N TYR A 256 4.73 -5.26 14.80
CA TYR A 256 4.58 -3.96 14.16
C TYR A 256 3.10 -3.58 14.00
N ALA A 257 2.29 -4.42 13.37
CA ALA A 257 0.88 -4.13 13.09
C ALA A 257 0.07 -3.89 14.37
N ALA A 258 0.23 -4.74 15.38
CA ALA A 258 -0.44 -4.59 16.67
C ALA A 258 -0.03 -3.31 17.41
N THR A 259 1.27 -2.95 17.34
CA THR A 259 1.80 -1.76 18.02
C THR A 259 1.33 -0.48 17.34
N ILE A 260 1.45 -0.39 16.02
CA ILE A 260 1.00 0.79 15.25
C ILE A 260 -0.51 0.99 15.42
N HIS A 261 -1.30 -0.09 15.34
CA HIS A 261 -2.75 0.02 15.61
C HIS A 261 -3.02 0.63 16.98
N ARG A 262 -2.45 0.07 18.05
CA ARG A 262 -2.76 0.45 19.42
C ARG A 262 -2.18 1.81 19.83
N ARG A 263 -0.96 2.15 19.38
CA ARG A 263 -0.22 3.35 19.82
C ARG A 263 -0.28 4.51 18.83
N GLY A 264 -0.53 4.22 17.54
CA GLY A 264 -0.51 5.22 16.46
C GLY A 264 -1.87 5.53 15.86
N LEU A 265 -2.66 4.50 15.56
CA LEU A 265 -3.86 4.69 14.75
C LEU A 265 -5.09 5.05 15.58
N VAL A 266 -5.41 4.28 16.63
CA VAL A 266 -6.64 4.48 17.39
C VAL A 266 -6.42 5.35 18.62
N PRO A 267 -7.28 6.37 18.86
CA PRO A 267 -7.20 7.19 20.07
C PRO A 267 -7.51 6.43 21.36
N ALA A 268 -8.37 5.42 21.28
CA ALA A 268 -8.74 4.56 22.40
C ALA A 268 -8.88 3.10 21.96
N PRO A 269 -8.64 2.13 22.87
CA PRO A 269 -8.66 0.70 22.53
C PRO A 269 -9.98 0.18 21.95
N ASP A 270 -11.10 0.82 22.32
CA ASP A 270 -12.44 0.42 21.86
C ASP A 270 -12.92 1.21 20.64
N ASP A 271 -12.10 2.11 20.08
CA ASP A 271 -12.44 2.82 18.86
C ASP A 271 -12.49 1.87 17.67
N VAL A 272 -13.57 1.95 16.91
CA VAL A 272 -13.75 1.18 15.69
C VAL A 272 -12.89 1.79 14.58
N LEU A 273 -12.05 0.97 13.99
CA LEU A 273 -11.22 1.38 12.85
C LEU A 273 -11.84 0.94 11.54
N TRP A 274 -11.86 1.82 10.56
CA TRP A 274 -12.16 1.50 9.17
C TRP A 274 -10.97 1.82 8.28
N CYS A 275 -10.46 0.80 7.58
CA CYS A 275 -9.49 0.98 6.51
C CYS A 275 -10.22 1.04 5.16
N ALA A 276 -10.38 2.25 4.62
CA ALA A 276 -11.09 2.49 3.36
C ALA A 276 -10.11 2.53 2.17
N ALA A 277 -9.21 1.55 2.10
CA ALA A 277 -8.29 1.32 0.98
C ALA A 277 -8.41 -0.13 0.51
N ASP A 278 -7.86 -0.47 -0.64
CA ASP A 278 -7.91 -1.83 -1.20
C ASP A 278 -7.21 -2.83 -0.26
N ILE A 279 -7.79 -4.04 -0.09
CA ILE A 279 -7.22 -5.08 0.80
C ILE A 279 -5.85 -5.57 0.33
N SER A 280 -5.57 -5.51 -0.97
CA SER A 280 -4.25 -5.89 -1.52
C SER A 280 -3.14 -4.92 -1.11
N TRP A 281 -3.49 -3.69 -0.73
CA TRP A 281 -2.52 -2.75 -0.19
C TRP A 281 -2.06 -3.23 1.19
N LEU A 282 -0.75 -3.44 1.38
CA LEU A 282 -0.21 -4.04 2.60
C LEU A 282 -0.64 -3.31 3.89
N PRO A 283 -0.67 -1.96 3.97
CA PRO A 283 -1.19 -1.29 5.14
C PRO A 283 -2.64 -1.66 5.48
N SER A 284 -3.47 -2.01 4.48
CA SER A 284 -4.83 -2.52 4.73
C SER A 284 -4.81 -3.88 5.43
N GLN A 285 -3.89 -4.77 5.05
CA GLN A 285 -3.72 -6.07 5.71
C GLN A 285 -3.15 -5.90 7.12
N ALA A 286 -2.09 -5.10 7.27
CA ALA A 286 -1.46 -4.86 8.57
C ALA A 286 -2.39 -4.13 9.54
N HIS A 287 -3.03 -3.05 9.10
CA HIS A 287 -3.78 -2.14 9.97
C HIS A 287 -5.29 -2.31 9.91
N GLY A 288 -5.84 -2.91 8.86
CA GLY A 288 -7.25 -3.24 8.74
C GLY A 288 -7.61 -4.65 9.21
N VAL A 289 -6.62 -5.58 9.25
CA VAL A 289 -6.83 -6.98 9.65
C VAL A 289 -5.96 -7.36 10.85
N TYR A 290 -4.64 -7.52 10.68
CA TYR A 290 -3.76 -8.09 11.70
C TYR A 290 -3.67 -7.23 12.96
N GLY A 291 -3.50 -5.92 12.83
CA GLY A 291 -3.38 -5.01 13.96
C GLY A 291 -4.62 -4.95 14.85
N PRO A 292 -5.82 -4.67 14.30
CA PRO A 292 -7.06 -4.70 15.08
C PRO A 292 -7.32 -6.06 15.73
N LEU A 293 -7.27 -7.15 14.96
CA LEU A 293 -7.58 -8.49 15.48
C LEU A 293 -6.58 -8.95 16.54
N ALA A 294 -5.29 -8.67 16.38
CA ALA A 294 -4.29 -8.96 17.39
C ALA A 294 -4.53 -8.18 18.69
N ASN A 295 -5.16 -7.03 18.66
CA ASN A 295 -5.52 -6.24 19.84
C ASN A 295 -6.93 -6.54 20.40
N GLY A 296 -7.67 -7.49 19.82
CA GLY A 296 -9.05 -7.78 20.22
C GLY A 296 -10.03 -6.65 19.90
N ALA A 297 -9.69 -5.78 18.92
CA ALA A 297 -10.47 -4.62 18.52
C ALA A 297 -11.48 -4.96 17.42
N THR A 298 -12.40 -4.03 17.14
CA THR A 298 -13.38 -4.11 16.06
C THR A 298 -12.90 -3.34 14.83
N THR A 299 -13.04 -3.94 13.64
CA THR A 299 -12.75 -3.29 12.37
C THR A 299 -13.96 -3.27 11.44
N VAL A 300 -14.02 -2.27 10.56
CA VAL A 300 -15.01 -2.19 9.48
C VAL A 300 -14.34 -2.59 8.17
N MET A 301 -15.03 -3.42 7.41
CA MET A 301 -14.66 -3.84 6.07
C MET A 301 -15.77 -3.44 5.10
N PHE A 302 -15.41 -2.73 4.06
CA PHE A 302 -16.34 -2.33 3.01
C PHE A 302 -15.87 -2.84 1.65
N GLU A 303 -16.70 -3.67 1.02
CA GLU A 303 -16.47 -4.12 -0.35
C GLU A 303 -16.99 -3.07 -1.33
N GLY A 304 -16.21 -2.75 -2.35
CA GLY A 304 -16.60 -1.84 -3.40
C GLY A 304 -16.06 -0.42 -3.23
N MET A 305 -16.74 0.53 -3.84
CA MET A 305 -16.33 1.93 -3.88
C MET A 305 -17.28 2.84 -3.12
N VAL A 306 -16.73 3.81 -2.42
CA VAL A 306 -17.46 4.72 -1.51
C VAL A 306 -18.40 5.72 -2.21
N ASP A 307 -18.54 5.66 -3.53
CA ASP A 307 -19.42 6.48 -4.35
C ASP A 307 -20.75 5.79 -4.70
N VAL A 308 -20.97 4.55 -4.29
CA VAL A 308 -22.17 3.76 -4.61
C VAL A 308 -22.94 3.42 -3.33
N PRO A 309 -24.25 3.59 -3.30
CA PRO A 309 -25.14 4.13 -4.33
C PRO A 309 -25.13 5.66 -4.42
N SER A 310 -24.42 6.33 -3.54
CA SER A 310 -24.31 7.79 -3.49
C SER A 310 -22.97 8.22 -2.91
N HIS A 311 -22.58 9.45 -3.17
CA HIS A 311 -21.36 10.07 -2.61
C HIS A 311 -21.38 10.23 -1.07
N GLU A 312 -22.50 9.92 -0.43
CA GLU A 312 -22.65 9.94 1.03
C GLU A 312 -22.26 8.62 1.70
N ARG A 313 -21.98 7.58 0.89
CA ARG A 313 -21.76 6.20 1.38
C ARG A 313 -20.71 6.12 2.49
N ALA A 314 -19.59 6.84 2.33
CA ALA A 314 -18.54 6.84 3.35
C ALA A 314 -19.03 7.33 4.70
N TRP A 315 -19.80 8.42 4.72
CA TRP A 315 -20.35 9.02 5.94
C TRP A 315 -21.44 8.16 6.57
N GLU A 316 -22.24 7.48 5.74
CA GLU A 316 -23.21 6.51 6.22
C GLU A 316 -22.53 5.33 6.95
N ILE A 317 -21.43 4.82 6.42
CA ILE A 317 -20.63 3.74 7.04
C ILE A 317 -20.04 4.24 8.37
N VAL A 318 -19.40 5.42 8.36
CA VAL A 318 -18.82 6.03 9.57
C VAL A 318 -19.87 6.11 10.68
N ASN A 319 -21.06 6.62 10.35
CA ASN A 319 -22.13 6.82 11.31
C ASN A 319 -22.75 5.50 11.79
N ARG A 320 -22.98 4.57 10.86
CA ARG A 320 -23.64 3.28 11.15
C ARG A 320 -22.85 2.43 12.11
N TYR A 321 -21.55 2.37 11.92
CA TYR A 321 -20.66 1.50 12.72
C TYR A 321 -19.91 2.25 13.81
N GLY A 322 -20.16 3.55 13.98
CA GLY A 322 -19.50 4.35 15.00
C GLY A 322 -17.99 4.44 14.78
N VAL A 323 -17.55 4.56 13.53
CA VAL A 323 -16.13 4.61 13.19
C VAL A 323 -15.44 5.75 13.93
N GLY A 324 -14.47 5.42 14.77
CA GLY A 324 -13.63 6.40 15.48
C GLY A 324 -12.39 6.80 14.69
N THR A 325 -11.84 5.88 13.91
CA THR A 325 -10.65 6.12 13.07
C THR A 325 -10.89 5.66 11.64
N LEU A 326 -10.70 6.58 10.69
CA LEU A 326 -10.67 6.30 9.25
C LEU A 326 -9.22 6.31 8.76
N LEU A 327 -8.71 5.16 8.36
CA LEU A 327 -7.46 5.02 7.63
C LEU A 327 -7.75 4.92 6.14
N THR A 328 -7.16 5.78 5.32
CA THR A 328 -7.50 5.84 3.91
C THR A 328 -6.33 6.37 3.07
N THR A 329 -6.54 6.47 1.76
CA THR A 329 -5.57 7.04 0.83
C THR A 329 -5.96 8.47 0.43
N HIS A 330 -4.99 9.23 -0.03
CA HIS A 330 -5.21 10.58 -0.55
C HIS A 330 -6.29 10.61 -1.66
N THR A 331 -6.25 9.66 -2.58
CA THR A 331 -7.23 9.55 -3.67
C THR A 331 -8.68 9.44 -3.17
N VAL A 332 -8.92 8.64 -2.12
CA VAL A 332 -10.27 8.50 -1.54
C VAL A 332 -10.71 9.81 -0.91
N VAL A 333 -9.85 10.45 -0.11
CA VAL A 333 -10.21 11.71 0.58
C VAL A 333 -10.44 12.85 -0.40
N ARG A 334 -9.65 12.96 -1.47
CA ARG A 334 -9.89 13.94 -2.55
C ARG A 334 -11.29 13.77 -3.16
N ARG A 335 -11.70 12.54 -3.44
CA ARG A 335 -13.06 12.27 -3.93
C ARG A 335 -14.11 12.68 -2.92
N LEU A 336 -13.93 12.32 -1.64
CA LEU A 336 -14.85 12.74 -0.58
C LEU A 336 -14.94 14.27 -0.48
N HIS A 337 -13.82 14.98 -0.60
CA HIS A 337 -13.77 16.44 -0.62
C HIS A 337 -14.53 17.01 -1.83
N ALA A 338 -14.28 16.49 -3.03
CA ALA A 338 -14.95 16.93 -4.25
C ALA A 338 -16.48 16.70 -4.23
N TRP A 339 -16.95 15.67 -3.53
CA TRP A 339 -18.38 15.34 -3.41
C TRP A 339 -19.07 16.03 -2.23
N ALA A 340 -18.29 16.55 -1.27
CA ALA A 340 -18.83 17.13 -0.04
C ALA A 340 -19.63 18.41 -0.32
N ARG A 341 -20.97 18.33 -0.16
CA ARG A 341 -21.85 19.52 -0.22
C ARG A 341 -22.03 20.16 1.14
N ASP A 342 -22.16 19.38 2.19
CA ASP A 342 -22.22 19.79 3.60
C ASP A 342 -21.87 18.60 4.51
N PRO A 343 -20.59 18.25 4.66
CA PRO A 343 -20.20 17.09 5.45
C PRO A 343 -20.42 17.29 6.96
N ALA A 344 -20.36 18.53 7.46
CA ALA A 344 -20.53 18.82 8.88
C ALA A 344 -21.94 18.49 9.38
N ALA A 345 -22.97 18.67 8.54
CA ALA A 345 -24.34 18.33 8.89
C ALA A 345 -24.60 16.82 8.99
N ARG A 346 -23.67 15.98 8.54
CA ARG A 346 -23.84 14.53 8.38
C ARG A 346 -22.90 13.68 9.21
N LEU A 347 -21.83 14.27 9.73
CA LEU A 347 -20.91 13.58 10.62
C LEU A 347 -21.43 13.54 12.04
N HIS A 348 -21.63 12.33 12.57
CA HIS A 348 -21.80 12.14 13.99
C HIS A 348 -20.45 12.28 14.71
N ALA A 349 -20.50 12.58 16.00
CA ALA A 349 -19.33 12.80 16.86
C ALA A 349 -18.43 11.56 17.06
N SER A 350 -18.62 10.46 16.30
CA SER A 350 -17.83 9.24 16.42
C SER A 350 -16.46 9.37 15.77
N LEU A 351 -16.34 10.07 14.63
CA LEU A 351 -15.06 10.18 13.91
C LEU A 351 -14.12 11.14 14.65
N LYS A 352 -13.09 10.58 15.22
CA LYS A 352 -12.09 11.28 16.04
C LYS A 352 -10.75 11.46 15.33
N ARG A 353 -10.51 10.66 14.27
CA ARG A 353 -9.22 10.63 13.56
C ARG A 353 -9.38 10.21 12.11
N VAL A 354 -8.69 10.92 11.22
CA VAL A 354 -8.49 10.52 9.83
C VAL A 354 -6.99 10.42 9.56
N ILE A 355 -6.56 9.27 9.06
CA ILE A 355 -5.17 9.01 8.70
C ILE A 355 -5.12 8.81 7.20
N ILE A 356 -4.31 9.61 6.53
CA ILE A 356 -4.12 9.56 5.09
C ILE A 356 -2.72 9.06 4.82
N ALA A 357 -2.59 8.00 4.04
CA ALA A 357 -1.30 7.40 3.74
C ALA A 357 -1.16 7.02 2.26
N GLY A 358 0.08 6.85 1.80
CA GLY A 358 0.43 6.46 0.44
C GLY A 358 0.94 7.60 -0.43
N GLU A 359 0.37 8.79 -0.29
CA GLU A 359 0.80 10.01 -0.98
C GLU A 359 0.70 11.20 -0.03
N PRO A 360 1.50 12.26 -0.20
CA PRO A 360 1.38 13.48 0.61
C PRO A 360 -0.02 14.10 0.50
N ILE A 361 -0.52 14.61 1.60
CA ILE A 361 -1.86 15.22 1.66
C ILE A 361 -1.86 16.64 1.08
N ASP A 362 -2.82 16.94 0.21
CA ASP A 362 -3.06 18.30 -0.29
C ASP A 362 -3.43 19.28 0.82
N VAL A 363 -2.95 20.50 0.72
CA VAL A 363 -3.22 21.57 1.71
C VAL A 363 -4.72 21.88 1.81
N SER A 364 -5.44 21.88 0.68
CA SER A 364 -6.89 22.12 0.64
C SER A 364 -7.67 20.99 1.32
N VAL A 365 -7.31 19.75 1.05
CA VAL A 365 -7.89 18.55 1.67
C VAL A 365 -7.62 18.50 3.16
N ARG A 366 -6.37 18.78 3.58
CA ARG A 366 -6.01 18.86 5.00
C ARG A 366 -6.83 19.93 5.72
N ARG A 367 -6.95 21.13 5.13
CA ARG A 367 -7.73 22.22 5.72
C ARG A 367 -9.21 21.83 5.87
N TRP A 368 -9.81 21.30 4.81
CA TRP A 368 -11.19 20.84 4.84
C TRP A 368 -11.44 19.79 5.94
N LEU A 369 -10.59 18.78 6.07
CA LEU A 369 -10.70 17.80 7.15
C LEU A 369 -10.47 18.43 8.53
N SER A 370 -9.50 19.35 8.64
CA SER A 370 -9.22 20.04 9.90
C SER A 370 -10.41 20.89 10.38
N ASP A 371 -11.11 21.51 9.43
CA ASP A 371 -12.35 22.27 9.74
C ASP A 371 -13.48 21.33 10.17
N LEU A 372 -13.47 20.07 9.69
CA LEU A 372 -14.52 19.10 9.96
C LEU A 372 -14.34 18.37 11.30
N ILE A 373 -13.12 17.93 11.65
CA ILE A 373 -12.86 17.08 12.82
C ILE A 373 -11.77 17.64 13.76
N GLY A 374 -11.16 18.77 13.44
CA GLY A 374 -10.04 19.38 14.18
C GLY A 374 -8.68 19.06 13.57
N ALA A 375 -7.76 20.00 13.64
CA ALA A 375 -6.45 19.90 12.99
C ALA A 375 -5.60 18.73 13.53
N ASP A 376 -5.62 18.50 14.85
CA ASP A 376 -4.85 17.43 15.50
C ASP A 376 -5.41 16.02 15.20
N ALA A 377 -6.59 15.95 14.64
CA ALA A 377 -7.26 14.71 14.27
C ALA A 377 -6.91 14.22 12.84
N VAL A 378 -6.25 15.05 12.03
CA VAL A 378 -5.83 14.74 10.66
C VAL A 378 -4.36 14.40 10.64
N LEU A 379 -4.04 13.13 10.42
CA LEU A 379 -2.67 12.62 10.41
C LEU A 379 -2.23 12.26 8.98
N ASP A 380 -1.02 12.66 8.64
CA ASP A 380 -0.35 12.22 7.41
C ASP A 380 0.53 11.01 7.73
N GLY A 381 0.27 9.88 7.09
CA GLY A 381 0.98 8.62 7.31
C GLY A 381 1.99 8.37 6.19
N TRP A 382 3.28 8.34 6.53
CA TRP A 382 4.30 7.88 5.61
C TRP A 382 4.74 6.47 5.95
N GLY A 383 4.97 5.69 4.91
CA GLY A 383 5.52 4.35 5.02
C GLY A 383 5.73 3.71 3.66
N GLN A 384 6.29 2.51 3.69
CA GLN A 384 6.58 1.75 2.48
C GLN A 384 6.18 0.29 2.67
N PHE A 385 5.92 -0.35 1.55
CA PHE A 385 5.54 -1.75 1.48
C PHE A 385 6.60 -2.64 2.16
N GLU A 386 7.87 -2.39 1.85
CA GLU A 386 9.00 -3.15 2.38
C GLU A 386 9.21 -2.97 3.89
N LEU A 387 8.60 -1.95 4.48
CA LEU A 387 8.64 -1.66 5.91
C LEU A 387 7.37 -2.14 6.65
N GLY A 388 6.47 -2.83 5.96
CA GLY A 388 5.23 -3.36 6.54
C GLY A 388 4.04 -2.41 6.47
N GLY A 389 4.22 -1.18 6.00
CA GLY A 389 3.17 -0.17 5.88
C GLY A 389 3.56 1.16 6.50
N ILE A 390 2.71 1.73 7.36
CA ILE A 390 2.91 3.04 7.98
C ILE A 390 4.07 2.99 8.99
N VAL A 391 5.08 3.83 8.80
CA VAL A 391 6.27 3.94 9.65
C VAL A 391 6.18 5.15 10.57
N THR A 392 5.66 6.25 10.09
CA THR A 392 5.48 7.47 10.89
C THR A 392 4.17 8.17 10.56
N LEU A 393 3.73 8.99 11.49
CA LEU A 393 2.54 9.83 11.42
C LEU A 393 2.93 11.28 11.68
N ASP A 394 2.38 12.23 10.93
CA ASP A 394 2.55 13.67 11.16
C ASP A 394 1.19 14.29 11.51
N PRO A 395 1.00 14.83 12.75
CA PRO A 395 1.96 14.86 13.84
C PRO A 395 2.30 13.49 14.45
N VAL A 396 3.53 13.35 14.93
CA VAL A 396 4.05 12.11 15.55
C VAL A 396 3.20 11.71 16.74
N GLN A 397 2.83 10.43 16.79
CA GLN A 397 2.00 9.90 17.86
C GLN A 397 2.86 9.36 19.02
N PRO A 398 2.55 9.75 20.27
CA PRO A 398 3.26 9.26 21.43
C PRO A 398 3.22 7.73 21.56
N GLY A 399 4.35 7.12 21.88
CA GLY A 399 4.46 5.68 22.11
C GLY A 399 4.65 4.82 20.87
N VAL A 400 4.58 5.37 19.66
CA VAL A 400 5.07 4.69 18.44
C VAL A 400 6.60 4.69 18.51
N PRO A 401 7.27 3.52 18.41
CA PRO A 401 8.73 3.48 18.43
C PRO A 401 9.33 4.28 17.28
N ASP A 402 10.42 5.01 17.56
CA ASP A 402 11.07 5.85 16.57
C ASP A 402 11.80 5.02 15.50
N ALA A 403 11.46 5.24 14.25
CA ALA A 403 12.12 4.64 13.10
C ALA A 403 13.51 5.25 12.81
N GLY A 404 13.88 6.35 13.48
CA GLY A 404 15.12 7.06 13.22
C GLY A 404 15.15 7.65 11.82
N LEU A 405 14.08 8.33 11.42
CA LEU A 405 14.02 8.97 10.12
C LEU A 405 15.06 10.09 10.02
N ASP A 406 15.84 10.07 8.95
CA ASP A 406 16.81 11.09 8.65
C ASP A 406 16.85 11.41 7.16
N ILE A 407 17.46 12.52 6.81
CA ILE A 407 17.64 12.97 5.42
C ILE A 407 19.13 12.98 5.14
N VAL A 408 19.51 12.34 4.03
CA VAL A 408 20.92 12.26 3.62
C VAL A 408 21.11 12.80 2.21
N ASP A 409 22.30 13.35 1.97
CA ASP A 409 22.76 13.72 0.64
C ASP A 409 23.25 12.49 -0.17
N ASP A 410 23.78 12.70 -1.38
CA ASP A 410 24.28 11.64 -2.25
C ASP A 410 25.49 10.87 -1.67
N ARG A 411 26.15 11.42 -0.65
CA ARG A 411 27.27 10.80 0.07
C ARG A 411 26.82 10.00 1.29
N GLY A 412 25.56 10.14 1.69
CA GLY A 412 25.00 9.55 2.90
C GLY A 412 25.19 10.41 4.16
N ASP A 413 25.67 11.66 4.00
CA ASP A 413 25.82 12.61 5.10
C ASP A 413 24.49 13.28 5.42
N HIS A 414 24.28 13.64 6.72
CA HIS A 414 23.09 14.34 7.17
C HIS A 414 22.87 15.66 6.40
N ALA A 415 21.65 15.88 5.90
CA ALA A 415 21.30 17.02 5.07
C ALA A 415 19.93 17.62 5.45
N ALA A 416 19.72 18.89 5.08
CA ALA A 416 18.42 19.54 5.22
C ALA A 416 17.42 19.09 4.14
N THR A 417 17.93 18.68 2.96
CA THR A 417 17.16 18.16 1.82
C THR A 417 17.94 17.01 1.19
N GLY A 418 17.25 15.97 0.76
CA GLY A 418 17.90 14.80 0.16
C GLY A 418 17.01 13.57 0.16
N GLU A 419 17.63 12.41 0.27
CA GLU A 419 16.94 11.13 0.37
C GLU A 419 16.54 10.84 1.82
N LEU A 420 15.28 10.48 2.03
CA LEU A 420 14.80 9.97 3.31
C LEU A 420 15.39 8.58 3.57
N VAL A 421 15.89 8.35 4.78
CA VAL A 421 16.42 7.05 5.22
C VAL A 421 15.83 6.63 6.56
N VAL A 422 15.79 5.31 6.81
CA VAL A 422 15.42 4.72 8.09
C VAL A 422 16.68 4.16 8.74
N ARG A 423 17.05 4.69 9.90
CA ARG A 423 18.29 4.32 10.62
C ARG A 423 18.08 3.24 11.66
N ASN A 424 16.93 3.26 12.33
CA ASN A 424 16.67 2.32 13.42
C ASN A 424 16.15 0.99 12.89
N PRO A 425 16.50 -0.13 13.53
CA PRO A 425 15.91 -1.42 13.21
C PRO A 425 14.38 -1.38 13.32
N TRP A 426 13.69 -1.96 12.33
CA TRP A 426 12.25 -1.91 12.19
C TRP A 426 11.68 -3.32 11.98
N PRO A 427 10.79 -3.82 12.86
CA PRO A 427 10.33 -5.21 12.78
C PRO A 427 9.36 -5.50 11.64
N GLY A 428 8.63 -4.48 11.14
CA GLY A 428 7.74 -4.61 9.99
C GLY A 428 8.45 -4.81 8.65
N VAL A 429 9.80 -4.69 8.62
CA VAL A 429 10.59 -4.84 7.40
C VAL A 429 10.43 -6.25 6.81
N ILE A 430 10.52 -6.37 5.49
CA ILE A 430 10.56 -7.66 4.79
C ILE A 430 11.69 -8.55 5.33
N VAL A 431 11.49 -9.86 5.29
CA VAL A 431 12.56 -10.83 5.58
C VAL A 431 13.40 -11.15 4.35
N GLY A 432 12.95 -10.78 3.16
CA GLY A 432 13.68 -10.91 1.91
C GLY A 432 12.78 -10.79 0.68
N PHE A 433 13.44 -10.84 -0.48
CA PHE A 433 12.79 -10.98 -1.78
C PHE A 433 13.05 -12.39 -2.31
N ASP A 434 12.00 -13.02 -2.83
CA ASP A 434 12.15 -14.32 -3.49
C ASP A 434 12.50 -14.14 -4.97
N GLY A 435 13.42 -14.96 -5.47
CA GLY A 435 13.90 -14.89 -6.86
C GLY A 435 14.76 -13.66 -7.18
N ALA A 436 15.19 -12.87 -6.19
CA ALA A 436 16.08 -11.75 -6.39
C ALA A 436 17.55 -12.19 -6.44
N ASP A 437 18.32 -11.55 -7.31
CA ASP A 437 19.77 -11.75 -7.48
C ASP A 437 20.65 -10.99 -6.47
N GLY A 438 20.05 -10.50 -5.37
CA GLY A 438 20.71 -9.65 -4.36
C GLY A 438 20.75 -8.16 -4.73
N SER A 439 20.56 -7.79 -5.99
CA SER A 439 20.64 -6.39 -6.44
C SER A 439 19.57 -5.47 -5.81
N GLU A 440 18.42 -6.02 -5.42
CA GLU A 440 17.38 -5.25 -4.73
C GLU A 440 17.75 -4.98 -3.27
N HIS A 441 18.41 -5.93 -2.59
CA HIS A 441 18.97 -5.68 -1.25
C HIS A 441 20.04 -4.59 -1.31
N ASP A 442 20.97 -4.67 -2.27
CA ASP A 442 22.01 -3.65 -2.45
C ASP A 442 21.43 -2.28 -2.77
N PHE A 443 20.35 -2.24 -3.55
CA PHE A 443 19.67 -0.99 -3.88
C PHE A 443 19.05 -0.28 -2.68
N ARG A 444 18.57 -1.04 -1.67
CA ARG A 444 17.88 -0.50 -0.49
C ARG A 444 18.78 -0.39 0.74
N TRP A 445 19.71 -1.31 0.93
CA TRP A 445 20.59 -1.36 2.11
C TRP A 445 22.06 -1.20 1.80
N GLY A 446 22.48 -1.32 0.53
CA GLY A 446 23.88 -1.18 0.11
C GLY A 446 24.27 0.25 -0.27
N ARG A 447 23.31 1.14 -0.53
CA ARG A 447 23.57 2.51 -0.96
C ARG A 447 24.25 3.33 0.12
N TYR A 448 23.75 3.25 1.35
CA TYR A 448 24.32 3.92 2.52
C TYR A 448 24.56 2.89 3.63
N PRO A 449 25.75 2.83 4.22
CA PRO A 449 26.05 1.83 5.23
C PRO A 449 25.12 1.91 6.45
N GLY A 450 24.52 0.78 6.82
CA GLY A 450 23.73 0.63 8.05
C GLY A 450 22.35 1.29 8.06
N VAL A 451 21.84 1.76 6.91
CA VAL A 451 20.52 2.38 6.83
C VAL A 451 19.71 1.82 5.65
N TYR A 452 18.39 1.90 5.77
CA TYR A 452 17.47 1.60 4.68
C TYR A 452 17.23 2.87 3.85
N ALA A 453 17.55 2.81 2.57
CA ALA A 453 17.32 3.88 1.59
C ALA A 453 15.91 3.78 1.03
N THR A 454 15.07 4.78 1.30
CA THR A 454 13.65 4.75 0.96
C THR A 454 13.38 5.07 -0.50
N ARG A 455 14.29 5.77 -1.16
CA ARG A 455 14.08 6.36 -2.49
C ARG A 455 12.97 7.42 -2.52
N ASP A 456 12.66 8.00 -1.36
CA ASP A 456 11.80 9.16 -1.24
C ASP A 456 12.64 10.41 -0.95
N ALA A 457 12.35 11.49 -1.63
CA ALA A 457 12.95 12.79 -1.34
C ALA A 457 12.22 13.44 -0.17
N ALA A 458 13.00 14.09 0.69
CA ALA A 458 12.46 14.77 1.86
C ALA A 458 13.19 16.08 2.13
N ARG A 459 12.53 16.93 2.91
CA ARG A 459 13.05 18.22 3.40
C ARG A 459 12.77 18.36 4.88
N ARG A 460 13.74 18.88 5.62
CA ARG A 460 13.57 19.26 7.04
C ARG A 460 12.94 20.65 7.11
N ARG A 461 11.81 20.76 7.82
CA ARG A 461 11.16 22.05 8.09
C ARG A 461 11.90 22.81 9.18
N PRO A 462 11.66 24.14 9.33
CA PRO A 462 12.28 24.95 10.37
C PRO A 462 11.99 24.48 11.80
N ASP A 463 10.87 23.80 12.05
CA ASP A 463 10.50 23.20 13.33
C ASP A 463 11.17 21.84 13.59
N GLY A 464 12.00 21.36 12.67
CA GLY A 464 12.71 20.08 12.74
C GLY A 464 11.94 18.89 12.17
N SER A 465 10.66 19.03 11.86
CA SER A 465 9.86 17.96 11.26
C SER A 465 10.34 17.64 9.84
N ILE A 466 10.07 16.40 9.40
CA ILE A 466 10.43 15.93 8.06
C ILE A 466 9.20 15.97 7.17
N GLU A 467 9.33 16.67 6.04
CA GLU A 467 8.34 16.71 4.98
C GLU A 467 8.79 15.78 3.85
N VAL A 468 7.98 14.77 3.55
CA VAL A 468 8.22 13.88 2.42
C VAL A 468 7.68 14.55 1.15
N LEU A 469 8.53 14.67 0.13
CA LEU A 469 8.22 15.36 -1.12
C LEU A 469 7.73 14.40 -2.21
N GLY A 470 7.84 13.09 -1.97
CA GLY A 470 7.51 12.02 -2.91
C GLY A 470 8.73 11.23 -3.38
N ARG A 471 8.55 10.39 -4.38
CA ARG A 471 9.63 9.54 -4.92
C ARG A 471 10.75 10.39 -5.50
N ILE A 472 12.01 10.00 -5.28
CA ILE A 472 13.18 10.69 -5.82
C ILE A 472 13.13 10.81 -7.34
N ASP A 473 12.57 9.81 -8.02
CA ASP A 473 12.34 9.82 -9.47
C ASP A 473 11.14 10.68 -9.90
N ALA A 474 10.34 11.17 -8.95
CA ALA A 474 9.25 12.14 -9.15
C ALA A 474 9.57 13.53 -8.57
N VAL A 475 10.80 13.75 -8.11
CA VAL A 475 11.29 15.03 -7.59
C VAL A 475 12.45 15.49 -8.47
N LEU A 476 12.32 16.70 -9.01
CA LEU A 476 13.32 17.31 -9.87
C LEU A 476 14.14 18.33 -9.08
N ASN A 477 15.46 18.27 -9.20
CA ASN A 477 16.32 19.35 -8.72
C ASN A 477 16.48 20.39 -9.82
N VAL A 478 15.91 21.57 -9.60
CA VAL A 478 16.05 22.73 -10.50
C VAL A 478 16.85 23.82 -9.80
N SER A 479 18.07 24.06 -10.25
CA SER A 479 18.94 25.09 -9.69
C SER A 479 19.12 25.01 -8.17
N GLY A 480 19.27 23.81 -7.61
CA GLY A 480 19.45 23.58 -6.17
C GLY A 480 18.15 23.52 -5.35
N HIS A 481 17.00 23.66 -6.00
CA HIS A 481 15.70 23.55 -5.34
C HIS A 481 15.00 22.25 -5.75
N LEU A 482 14.53 21.48 -4.75
CA LEU A 482 13.75 20.27 -5.00
C LEU A 482 12.30 20.62 -5.34
N LEU A 483 11.87 20.23 -6.53
CA LEU A 483 10.52 20.42 -7.04
C LEU A 483 9.79 19.06 -7.08
N SER A 484 8.71 18.92 -6.34
CA SER A 484 7.84 17.75 -6.45
C SER A 484 6.98 17.84 -7.72
N LEU A 485 7.20 16.93 -8.65
CA LEU A 485 6.38 16.81 -9.85
C LEU A 485 4.95 16.43 -9.52
N THR A 486 4.77 15.67 -8.43
CA THR A 486 3.45 15.28 -7.93
C THR A 486 2.68 16.51 -7.41
N ALA A 487 3.33 17.38 -6.63
CA ALA A 487 2.69 18.59 -6.13
C ALA A 487 2.24 19.54 -7.28
N VAL A 488 3.01 19.62 -8.36
CA VAL A 488 2.59 20.36 -9.55
C VAL A 488 1.39 19.69 -10.23
N ALA A 489 1.40 18.36 -10.36
CA ALA A 489 0.29 17.63 -10.98
C ALA A 489 -1.00 17.78 -10.15
N ASP A 490 -0.91 17.73 -8.82
CA ASP A 490 -2.05 17.90 -7.92
C ASP A 490 -2.65 19.30 -8.02
N LEU A 491 -1.79 20.33 -8.02
CA LEU A 491 -2.25 21.71 -8.21
C LEU A 491 -2.98 21.89 -9.56
N LEU A 492 -2.50 21.23 -10.61
CA LEU A 492 -3.16 21.28 -11.92
C LEU A 492 -4.52 20.56 -11.92
N ARG A 493 -4.64 19.45 -11.17
CA ARG A 493 -5.91 18.74 -11.02
C ARG A 493 -6.96 19.51 -10.23
N ASP A 494 -6.56 20.42 -9.36
CA ASP A 494 -7.48 21.29 -8.61
C ASP A 494 -8.11 22.38 -9.49
N HIS A 495 -7.63 22.53 -10.72
CA HIS A 495 -8.19 23.51 -11.66
C HIS A 495 -9.53 23.00 -12.24
N PRO A 496 -10.61 23.83 -12.30
CA PRO A 496 -11.96 23.39 -12.67
C PRO A 496 -12.09 22.83 -14.09
N PHE A 497 -11.14 23.10 -14.98
CA PHE A 497 -11.13 22.62 -16.37
C PHE A 497 -10.16 21.46 -16.60
N VAL A 498 -9.60 20.88 -15.53
CA VAL A 498 -8.67 19.76 -15.59
C VAL A 498 -9.28 18.55 -14.92
N ARG A 499 -9.47 17.46 -15.66
CA ARG A 499 -9.95 16.19 -15.16
C ARG A 499 -8.81 15.36 -14.54
N ASP A 500 -7.64 15.36 -15.18
CA ASP A 500 -6.44 14.69 -14.67
C ASP A 500 -5.16 15.32 -15.22
N ALA A 501 -4.04 15.18 -14.51
CA ALA A 501 -2.76 15.71 -14.91
C ALA A 501 -1.61 14.83 -14.46
N GLU A 502 -0.57 14.72 -15.30
CA GLU A 502 0.75 14.22 -14.92
C GLU A 502 1.82 15.23 -15.30
N VAL A 503 2.93 15.25 -14.57
CA VAL A 503 4.06 16.12 -14.82
C VAL A 503 5.30 15.27 -15.01
N VAL A 504 6.04 15.56 -16.09
CA VAL A 504 7.28 14.86 -16.41
C VAL A 504 8.43 15.84 -16.58
N GLU A 505 9.62 15.38 -16.30
CA GLU A 505 10.85 16.11 -16.57
C GLU A 505 11.05 16.29 -18.08
N ARG A 506 11.59 17.43 -18.47
CA ARG A 506 12.02 17.75 -19.83
C ARG A 506 13.39 18.41 -19.80
N LEU A 507 14.25 18.08 -20.76
CA LEU A 507 15.47 18.85 -20.99
C LEU A 507 15.15 20.25 -21.49
N ASP A 508 15.68 21.27 -20.84
CA ASP A 508 15.52 22.67 -21.18
C ASP A 508 16.87 23.29 -21.51
N ALA A 509 17.00 23.89 -22.69
CA ALA A 509 18.26 24.44 -23.18
C ALA A 509 18.77 25.62 -22.36
N ALA A 510 17.88 26.34 -21.65
CA ALA A 510 18.23 27.55 -20.90
C ALA A 510 18.52 27.25 -19.42
N SER A 511 17.80 26.32 -18.80
CA SER A 511 17.91 25.96 -17.37
C SER A 511 18.47 24.57 -17.11
N GLY A 512 18.82 23.82 -18.16
CA GLY A 512 19.28 22.44 -18.10
C GLY A 512 18.16 21.44 -17.84
N ARG A 513 17.21 21.77 -16.94
CA ARG A 513 16.06 20.92 -16.58
C ARG A 513 14.81 21.78 -16.42
N GLY A 514 13.71 21.28 -16.92
CA GLY A 514 12.38 21.88 -16.80
C GLY A 514 11.31 20.80 -16.70
N ILE A 515 10.05 21.20 -16.66
CA ILE A 515 8.92 20.27 -16.59
C ILE A 515 7.93 20.53 -17.72
N THR A 516 7.26 19.46 -18.14
CA THR A 516 6.10 19.48 -19.03
C THR A 516 4.89 18.96 -18.25
N ALA A 517 3.80 19.71 -18.26
CA ALA A 517 2.52 19.27 -17.75
C ALA A 517 1.75 18.52 -18.85
N VAL A 518 1.28 17.32 -18.57
CA VAL A 518 0.40 16.55 -19.47
C VAL A 518 -0.98 16.52 -18.83
N VAL A 519 -1.98 17.05 -19.54
CA VAL A 519 -3.28 17.41 -18.98
C VAL A 519 -4.40 16.74 -19.76
N VAL A 520 -5.33 16.13 -19.04
CA VAL A 520 -6.64 15.72 -19.54
C VAL A 520 -7.63 16.83 -19.19
N ALA A 521 -8.16 17.50 -20.19
CA ALA A 521 -9.18 18.55 -19.96
C ALA A 521 -10.54 17.93 -19.57
N GLU A 522 -11.36 18.68 -18.85
CA GLU A 522 -12.76 18.31 -18.56
C GLU A 522 -13.59 18.22 -19.85
N ASP A 523 -14.65 17.39 -19.81
CA ASP A 523 -15.54 17.18 -20.93
C ASP A 523 -16.20 18.51 -21.40
N GLY A 524 -16.08 18.80 -22.69
CA GLY A 524 -16.56 20.05 -23.27
C GLY A 524 -15.52 21.18 -23.29
N TYR A 525 -14.36 20.99 -22.64
CA TYR A 525 -13.22 21.89 -22.71
C TYR A 525 -12.10 21.23 -23.52
N GLY A 526 -11.77 21.81 -24.66
CA GLY A 526 -10.64 21.34 -25.46
C GLY A 526 -9.32 21.89 -24.94
N GLY A 527 -8.22 21.21 -25.25
CA GLY A 527 -6.87 21.75 -25.05
C GLY A 527 -6.69 23.04 -25.88
N SER A 528 -6.52 24.17 -25.21
CA SER A 528 -6.34 25.48 -25.87
C SER A 528 -5.09 26.17 -25.33
N GLU A 529 -4.56 27.11 -26.13
CA GLU A 529 -3.45 27.96 -25.70
C GLU A 529 -3.83 28.81 -24.47
N ALA A 530 -5.07 29.29 -24.41
CA ALA A 530 -5.57 30.05 -23.26
C ALA A 530 -5.54 29.24 -21.98
N LEU A 531 -6.06 28.01 -21.99
CA LEU A 531 -6.00 27.09 -20.83
C LEU A 531 -4.56 26.75 -20.48
N ALA A 532 -3.69 26.50 -21.46
CA ALA A 532 -2.28 26.20 -21.19
C ALA A 532 -1.58 27.37 -20.48
N GLN A 533 -1.82 28.63 -20.87
CA GLN A 533 -1.25 29.81 -20.21
C GLN A 533 -1.85 30.00 -18.79
N GLU A 534 -3.14 29.75 -18.60
CA GLU A 534 -3.80 29.80 -17.30
C GLU A 534 -3.20 28.79 -16.32
N LEU A 535 -3.01 27.54 -16.76
CA LEU A 535 -2.39 26.49 -15.96
C LEU A 535 -0.93 26.80 -15.60
N LYS A 536 -0.16 27.37 -16.54
CA LYS A 536 1.21 27.83 -16.27
C LYS A 536 1.25 28.99 -15.29
N ALA A 537 0.31 29.91 -15.34
CA ALA A 537 0.19 31.02 -14.40
C ALA A 537 -0.18 30.52 -13.01
N LEU A 538 -1.17 29.61 -12.90
CA LEU A 538 -1.56 28.98 -11.65
C LEU A 538 -0.37 28.35 -10.93
N VAL A 539 0.42 27.55 -11.65
CA VAL A 539 1.62 26.90 -11.05
C VAL A 539 2.67 27.94 -10.65
N HIS A 540 2.90 28.95 -11.48
CA HIS A 540 3.84 30.04 -11.18
C HIS A 540 3.46 30.80 -9.91
N ASP A 541 2.19 31.16 -9.77
CA ASP A 541 1.69 31.99 -8.69
C ASP A 541 1.61 31.23 -7.35
N THR A 542 1.39 29.91 -7.43
CA THR A 542 1.25 29.07 -6.24
C THR A 542 2.55 28.43 -5.78
N LEU A 543 3.36 27.90 -6.71
CA LEU A 543 4.58 27.12 -6.42
C LEU A 543 5.87 27.82 -6.87
N GLY A 544 5.75 29.01 -7.46
CA GLY A 544 6.89 29.82 -7.89
C GLY A 544 7.39 29.53 -9.31
N GLY A 545 8.22 30.41 -9.83
CA GLY A 545 8.68 30.39 -11.22
C GLY A 545 9.49 29.16 -11.64
N LEU A 546 10.17 28.51 -10.70
CA LEU A 546 10.93 27.28 -10.94
C LEU A 546 10.00 26.09 -11.24
N ALA A 547 8.81 26.09 -10.65
CA ALA A 547 7.79 25.06 -10.85
C ALA A 547 6.94 25.27 -12.12
N ARG A 548 7.06 26.42 -12.78
CA ARG A 548 6.26 26.75 -13.96
C ARG A 548 6.56 25.80 -15.11
N PRO A 549 5.55 25.06 -15.64
CA PRO A 549 5.76 24.17 -16.79
C PRO A 549 6.26 24.93 -18.02
N ARG A 550 7.27 24.40 -18.67
CA ARG A 550 7.79 24.94 -19.94
C ARG A 550 6.81 24.70 -21.08
N ALA A 551 6.15 23.54 -21.05
CA ALA A 551 5.13 23.18 -22.03
C ALA A 551 3.91 22.54 -21.33
N VAL A 552 2.76 22.70 -21.97
CA VAL A 552 1.53 21.95 -21.62
C VAL A 552 1.18 21.06 -22.81
N VAL A 553 0.97 19.78 -22.54
CA VAL A 553 0.55 18.79 -23.53
C VAL A 553 -0.83 18.31 -23.15
N PHE A 554 -1.77 18.32 -24.07
CA PHE A 554 -3.11 17.78 -23.85
C PHE A 554 -3.21 16.35 -24.35
N ILE A 555 -3.90 15.52 -23.57
CA ILE A 555 -4.20 14.12 -23.90
C ILE A 555 -5.69 13.85 -23.69
N ASP A 556 -6.27 12.97 -24.50
CA ASP A 556 -7.68 12.59 -24.40
C ASP A 556 -7.99 11.83 -23.10
N ALA A 557 -7.13 10.89 -22.70
CA ALA A 557 -7.21 10.18 -21.42
C ALA A 557 -5.89 9.51 -21.09
N PHE A 558 -5.59 9.32 -19.81
CA PHE A 558 -4.52 8.41 -19.40
C PHE A 558 -5.02 6.96 -19.46
N PRO A 559 -4.32 6.07 -20.18
CA PRO A 559 -4.72 4.67 -20.31
C PRO A 559 -4.70 3.98 -18.93
N PRO A 560 -5.81 3.39 -18.46
CA PRO A 560 -5.86 2.72 -17.15
C PRO A 560 -5.08 1.40 -17.11
N ASP A 561 -4.82 0.83 -18.27
CA ASP A 561 -4.09 -0.41 -18.52
C ASP A 561 -2.56 -0.23 -18.52
N VAL A 562 -2.06 1.00 -18.49
CA VAL A 562 -0.63 1.31 -18.44
C VAL A 562 -0.23 1.70 -17.03
N ALA A 563 0.66 0.93 -16.42
CA ALA A 563 1.18 1.22 -15.08
C ALA A 563 1.89 2.59 -15.02
N VAL A 564 1.74 3.30 -13.90
CA VAL A 564 2.27 4.67 -13.72
C VAL A 564 3.75 4.81 -14.08
N PRO A 565 4.67 3.89 -13.69
CA PRO A 565 6.08 4.01 -14.07
C PRO A 565 6.32 3.88 -15.57
N ALA A 566 5.64 2.97 -16.25
CA ALA A 566 5.72 2.80 -17.70
C ALA A 566 5.13 4.02 -18.42
N ARG A 567 4.00 4.51 -17.93
CA ARG A 567 3.34 5.71 -18.43
C ARG A 567 4.24 6.95 -18.33
N ARG A 568 4.87 7.19 -17.18
CA ARG A 568 5.82 8.31 -17.02
C ARG A 568 7.02 8.21 -17.94
N ARG A 569 7.58 7.00 -18.15
CA ARG A 569 8.66 6.80 -19.13
C ARG A 569 8.21 7.17 -20.55
N ALA A 570 7.06 6.67 -20.97
CA ALA A 570 6.50 6.93 -22.28
C ALA A 570 6.17 8.42 -22.49
N LEU A 571 5.62 9.08 -21.48
CA LEU A 571 5.36 10.52 -21.50
C LEU A 571 6.64 11.33 -21.66
N ARG A 572 7.73 11.00 -20.96
CA ARG A 572 9.03 11.65 -21.14
C ARG A 572 9.50 11.52 -22.59
N MET A 573 9.51 10.32 -23.14
CA MET A 573 9.92 10.05 -24.52
C MET A 573 9.07 10.84 -25.53
N LEU A 574 7.76 10.85 -25.36
CA LEU A 574 6.86 11.59 -26.25
C LEU A 574 7.05 13.11 -26.11
N CYS A 575 7.16 13.63 -24.90
CA CYS A 575 7.31 15.06 -24.66
C CYS A 575 8.66 15.62 -25.15
N ASP A 576 9.72 14.79 -25.17
CA ASP A 576 11.04 15.21 -25.67
C ASP A 576 11.07 15.43 -27.19
N VAL A 577 10.20 14.74 -27.95
CA VAL A 577 10.14 14.87 -29.42
C VAL A 577 9.05 15.84 -29.91
N LEU A 578 8.17 16.29 -29.01
CA LEU A 578 7.11 17.23 -29.36
C LEU A 578 7.64 18.65 -29.52
N SER A 579 7.27 19.26 -30.64
CA SER A 579 7.47 20.70 -30.90
C SER A 579 6.12 21.41 -30.79
N GLY A 580 6.09 22.48 -30.01
CA GLY A 580 4.87 23.29 -29.79
C GLY A 580 4.45 23.36 -28.34
N ASP A 581 3.71 24.43 -28.01
CA ASP A 581 3.18 24.68 -26.67
C ASP A 581 1.92 25.55 -26.84
N PRO A 582 0.71 25.02 -26.68
CA PRO A 582 0.43 23.62 -26.32
C PRO A 582 0.63 22.60 -27.45
N ALA A 583 0.90 21.34 -27.07
CA ALA A 583 0.92 20.19 -27.96
C ALA A 583 -0.19 19.21 -27.58
N THR A 584 -0.47 18.23 -28.46
CA THR A 584 -1.49 17.19 -28.20
C THR A 584 -0.93 15.82 -28.53
N ILE A 585 -1.24 14.85 -27.65
CA ILE A 585 -0.98 13.43 -27.85
C ILE A 585 -2.28 12.64 -27.63
N THR A 586 -2.31 11.36 -28.06
CA THR A 586 -3.44 10.49 -27.83
C THR A 586 -3.09 9.37 -26.84
N SER A 587 -4.10 8.82 -26.17
CA SER A 587 -3.96 7.64 -25.31
C SER A 587 -3.39 6.44 -26.08
N ALA A 588 -3.69 6.30 -27.35
CA ALA A 588 -3.14 5.27 -28.24
C ALA A 588 -1.62 5.44 -28.47
N GLN A 589 -1.15 6.68 -28.70
CA GLN A 589 0.28 6.96 -28.82
C GLN A 589 1.03 6.65 -27.52
N LEU A 590 0.41 6.99 -26.39
CA LEU A 590 0.97 6.72 -25.08
C LEU A 590 1.08 5.22 -24.79
N ARG A 591 0.05 4.42 -25.12
CA ARG A 591 0.12 2.94 -25.03
C ARG A 591 1.25 2.39 -25.89
N THR A 592 1.32 2.79 -27.15
CA THR A 592 2.36 2.32 -28.07
C THR A 592 3.76 2.62 -27.56
N ALA A 593 3.99 3.83 -27.04
CA ALA A 593 5.27 4.21 -26.47
C ALA A 593 5.61 3.45 -25.18
N ALA A 594 4.61 3.15 -24.34
CA ALA A 594 4.79 2.37 -23.11
C ALA A 594 5.21 0.93 -23.43
N HIS A 595 4.57 0.27 -24.38
CA HIS A 595 4.91 -1.09 -24.82
C HIS A 595 6.23 -1.17 -25.59
N ALA A 596 6.58 -0.15 -26.39
CA ALA A 596 7.85 -0.13 -27.11
C ALA A 596 9.06 -0.04 -26.14
N GLY A 597 8.88 0.62 -24.99
CA GLY A 597 9.90 0.67 -23.94
C GLY A 597 10.12 -0.67 -23.20
N ASP A 598 9.17 -1.59 -23.26
CA ASP A 598 9.30 -2.92 -22.64
C ASP A 598 10.00 -3.95 -23.58
N VAL A 599 9.99 -3.72 -24.90
CA VAL A 599 10.57 -4.64 -25.90
C VAL A 599 12.06 -4.38 -26.15
N THR A 600 12.55 -3.17 -25.89
CA THR A 600 13.97 -2.81 -26.05
C THR A 600 14.77 -3.08 -24.77
N GLY A 601 14.82 -4.33 -24.34
CA GLY A 601 15.80 -4.82 -23.37
C GLY A 601 17.20 -4.94 -24.00
N ASP A 602 17.64 -3.96 -24.79
CA ASP A 602 19.00 -3.87 -25.31
C ASP A 602 19.90 -3.24 -24.26
N PRO A 603 20.86 -3.97 -23.68
CA PRO A 603 21.81 -3.43 -22.72
C PRO A 603 22.80 -2.43 -23.35
N SER A 604 22.72 -2.17 -24.66
CA SER A 604 23.58 -1.24 -25.39
C SER A 604 23.03 0.20 -25.49
N VAL A 605 21.80 0.47 -25.03
CA VAL A 605 21.35 1.85 -24.85
C VAL A 605 22.05 2.38 -23.59
N PRO A 606 22.97 3.36 -23.71
CA PRO A 606 23.65 3.88 -22.55
C PRO A 606 22.61 4.44 -21.59
N MET A 607 22.55 3.83 -20.40
CA MET A 607 21.97 4.53 -19.25
C MET A 607 22.61 5.91 -19.26
N VAL A 608 21.80 6.96 -19.33
CA VAL A 608 22.28 8.31 -19.07
C VAL A 608 22.83 8.26 -17.64
N THR A 609 24.12 7.92 -17.54
CA THR A 609 24.87 8.12 -16.31
C THR A 609 24.85 9.61 -16.09
N ASP A 610 24.43 10.03 -14.92
CA ASP A 610 24.56 11.42 -14.50
C ASP A 610 25.93 11.93 -14.91
N PRO A 611 26.02 13.08 -15.58
CA PRO A 611 27.32 13.66 -15.89
C PRO A 611 28.07 13.86 -14.56
N PRO A 612 29.39 13.65 -14.52
CA PRO A 612 30.16 13.83 -13.30
C PRO A 612 29.92 15.25 -12.78
N HIS A 613 29.43 15.33 -11.55
CA HIS A 613 29.21 16.59 -10.85
C HIS A 613 30.52 17.39 -10.84
N GLN A 614 30.51 18.56 -11.47
CA GLN A 614 31.52 19.55 -11.19
C GLN A 614 31.26 20.08 -9.77
N PRO A 615 32.26 20.08 -8.88
CA PRO A 615 32.10 20.62 -7.54
C PRO A 615 31.93 22.15 -7.64
N LEU A 616 30.92 22.64 -6.93
CA LEU A 616 30.85 24.06 -6.52
C LEU A 616 31.68 24.25 -5.27
#